data_5d4301b2a122f6c16eacf14ee2766adb
#
_entry.id   5d4301b2a122f6c16eacf14ee2766adb
#
_cell.length_a   1.000
_cell.length_b   1.000
_cell.length_c   1.000
_cell.angle_alpha   90.00
_cell.angle_beta   90.00
_cell.angle_gamma   90.00
#
_symmetry.space_group_name_H-M   'P 1'
#
loop_
_entity.id
_entity.type
_entity.pdbx_description
1 polymer ?
#
loop_
_entity_poly.entity_id
_entity_poly.type
_entity_poly.pdbx_seq_one_letter_code
_entity_poly.pdbx_strand_id
1 'polypeptide(L)'
;QSKKLGQRYLNKSYLNQKVKMDANLTVMIITDKLKQNNSSYFFNDEILGWAAYENSKKRFNYKYDLWTLQSTYKYGNKFTKDYRNKRKYYTNQLVKKFEKLTKLKIKKIHHSRIHGWMYSSNSKPLKQLSLWNKSLKLGLCGDYFGGPRLENGWQSAHDLHNKIRYGK
;
A
#
# COMPACT_ATOMS: atom_id res chain seq x y z
N GLN A 1 -0.34 10.36 -10.10
CA GLN A 1 -1.25 11.49 -10.42
C GLN A 1 -0.49 12.83 -10.36
N SER A 2 0.28 13.11 -9.31
CA SER A 2 1.05 14.37 -9.17
C SER A 2 2.00 14.63 -10.35
N LYS A 3 2.59 13.57 -10.94
CA LYS A 3 3.44 13.70 -12.13
C LYS A 3 2.67 14.24 -13.33
N LYS A 4 1.42 13.77 -13.57
CA LYS A 4 0.58 14.27 -14.65
C LYS A 4 0.14 15.72 -14.43
N LEU A 5 -0.19 16.07 -13.19
CA LEU A 5 -0.56 17.45 -12.83
C LEU A 5 0.65 18.41 -12.96
N GLY A 6 1.83 17.96 -12.55
CA GLY A 6 3.06 18.75 -12.64
C GLY A 6 3.65 18.87 -14.04
N GLN A 7 3.26 18.04 -15.00
CA GLN A 7 3.86 17.96 -16.34
C GLN A 7 3.81 19.28 -17.11
N ARG A 8 2.78 20.09 -16.93
CA ARG A 8 2.61 21.40 -17.55
C ARG A 8 3.47 22.50 -16.92
N TYR A 9 3.88 22.32 -15.67
CA TYR A 9 4.42 23.39 -14.82
C TYR A 9 5.83 23.11 -14.28
N LEU A 10 6.32 21.88 -14.41
CA LEU A 10 7.62 21.48 -13.89
C LEU A 10 8.63 21.29 -15.01
N ASN A 11 9.84 21.71 -14.74
CA ASN A 11 10.96 21.59 -15.70
C ASN A 11 11.18 20.10 -16.08
N LYS A 12 11.51 19.84 -17.35
CA LYS A 12 11.72 18.47 -17.88
C LYS A 12 12.72 17.63 -17.06
N SER A 13 13.70 18.25 -16.41
CA SER A 13 14.67 17.56 -15.54
C SER A 13 14.00 16.83 -14.34
N TYR A 14 12.93 17.36 -13.79
CA TYR A 14 12.18 16.73 -12.69
C TYR A 14 11.26 15.60 -13.17
N LEU A 15 10.80 15.68 -14.41
CA LEU A 15 9.90 14.69 -15.00
C LEU A 15 10.65 13.42 -15.44
N ASN A 16 11.95 13.53 -15.69
CA ASN A 16 12.80 12.40 -16.09
C ASN A 16 13.16 11.47 -14.92
N GLN A 17 12.94 11.88 -13.67
CA GLN A 17 13.11 10.99 -12.54
C GLN A 17 11.95 9.99 -12.50
N LYS A 18 12.26 8.73 -12.80
CA LYS A 18 11.26 7.65 -12.79
C LYS A 18 11.01 7.18 -11.35
N VAL A 19 9.90 7.62 -10.75
CA VAL A 19 9.37 6.97 -9.55
C VAL A 19 8.87 5.59 -9.95
N LYS A 20 9.39 4.57 -9.31
CA LYS A 20 8.88 3.20 -9.45
C LYS A 20 7.94 2.90 -8.31
N MET A 21 6.67 2.71 -8.63
CA MET A 21 5.64 2.31 -7.68
C MET A 21 5.30 0.85 -7.89
N ASP A 22 5.24 0.11 -6.81
CA ASP A 22 4.78 -1.27 -6.82
C ASP A 22 3.29 -1.35 -6.44
N ALA A 23 2.62 -2.32 -7.03
CA ALA A 23 1.22 -2.60 -6.76
C ALA A 23 1.05 -3.79 -5.80
N ASN A 24 -0.07 -3.86 -5.09
CA ASN A 24 -0.49 -5.07 -4.40
C ASN A 24 -2.00 -5.32 -4.49
N LEU A 25 -2.39 -6.56 -4.22
CA LEU A 25 -3.76 -6.96 -3.98
C LEU A 25 -3.97 -7.11 -2.48
N THR A 26 -5.03 -6.49 -1.98
CA THR A 26 -5.43 -6.60 -0.58
C THR A 26 -6.80 -7.27 -0.51
N VAL A 27 -6.88 -8.37 0.24
CA VAL A 27 -8.13 -9.07 0.54
C VAL A 27 -8.48 -8.82 2.00
N MET A 28 -9.69 -8.34 2.23
CA MET A 28 -10.28 -8.23 3.57
C MET A 28 -11.33 -9.31 3.71
N ILE A 29 -11.27 -10.07 4.80
CA ILE A 29 -12.24 -11.14 5.10
C ILE A 29 -12.77 -11.03 6.52
N ILE A 30 -14.02 -11.46 6.69
CA ILE A 30 -14.66 -11.67 7.98
C ILE A 30 -14.88 -13.18 8.13
N THR A 31 -14.34 -13.76 9.20
CA THR A 31 -14.42 -15.21 9.46
C THR A 31 -15.02 -15.50 10.82
N ASP A 32 -15.37 -16.76 11.09
CA ASP A 32 -15.56 -17.22 12.45
C ASP A 32 -14.28 -17.01 13.27
N LYS A 33 -14.40 -17.01 14.60
CA LYS A 33 -13.24 -16.89 15.50
C LYS A 33 -12.22 -17.98 15.24
N LEU A 34 -10.98 -17.56 15.00
CA LEU A 34 -9.84 -18.45 14.82
C LEU A 34 -8.98 -18.45 16.11
N LYS A 35 -8.56 -19.62 16.57
CA LYS A 35 -7.65 -19.74 17.71
C LYS A 35 -6.26 -19.29 17.28
N GLN A 36 -5.88 -18.08 17.65
CA GLN A 36 -4.58 -17.49 17.33
C GLN A 36 -4.27 -16.30 18.26
N ASN A 37 -2.98 -15.97 18.44
CA ASN A 37 -2.51 -14.92 19.34
C ASN A 37 -1.70 -13.80 18.64
N ASN A 38 -1.43 -13.96 17.34
CA ASN A 38 -0.60 -13.02 16.62
C ASN A 38 -1.42 -11.83 16.10
N SER A 39 -0.94 -10.62 16.25
CA SER A 39 -1.56 -9.43 15.65
C SER A 39 -1.30 -9.31 14.16
N SER A 40 -0.22 -9.89 13.67
CA SER A 40 0.15 -9.91 12.25
C SER A 40 1.12 -11.05 11.91
N TYR A 41 1.21 -11.35 10.64
CA TYR A 41 2.12 -12.33 10.07
C TYR A 41 2.86 -11.71 8.89
N PHE A 42 4.16 -11.97 8.80
CA PHE A 42 4.98 -11.68 7.63
C PHE A 42 5.40 -13.00 6.98
N PHE A 43 5.29 -13.09 5.68
CA PHE A 43 5.53 -14.33 4.96
C PHE A 43 6.64 -14.17 3.93
N ASN A 44 7.54 -15.14 3.89
CA ASN A 44 8.47 -15.33 2.77
C ASN A 44 7.79 -16.27 1.74
N ASP A 45 6.90 -15.72 0.92
CA ASP A 45 6.11 -16.45 -0.07
C ASP A 45 5.99 -15.64 -1.36
N GLU A 46 5.62 -16.28 -2.47
CA GLU A 46 5.49 -15.58 -3.75
C GLU A 46 4.16 -14.84 -3.93
N ILE A 47 3.12 -15.26 -3.21
CA ILE A 47 1.74 -14.75 -3.36
C ILE A 47 1.36 -13.83 -2.21
N LEU A 48 1.48 -14.32 -0.97
CA LEU A 48 1.06 -13.61 0.24
C LEU A 48 2.29 -13.07 0.97
N GLY A 49 2.37 -11.74 1.15
CA GLY A 49 3.48 -11.10 1.85
C GLY A 49 3.17 -10.80 3.31
N TRP A 50 1.93 -10.46 3.63
CA TRP A 50 1.55 -10.02 4.97
C TRP A 50 0.08 -10.27 5.27
N ALA A 51 -0.22 -10.53 6.54
CA ALA A 51 -1.58 -10.60 7.05
C ALA A 51 -1.69 -9.87 8.39
N ALA A 52 -2.77 -9.12 8.61
CA ALA A 52 -3.08 -8.47 9.87
C ALA A 52 -4.40 -8.98 10.45
N TYR A 53 -4.38 -9.23 11.75
CA TYR A 53 -5.55 -9.47 12.57
C TYR A 53 -6.11 -8.13 13.04
N GLU A 54 -7.17 -7.66 12.40
CA GLU A 54 -7.70 -6.30 12.63
C GLU A 54 -8.29 -6.12 14.03
N ASN A 55 -8.81 -7.17 14.64
CA ASN A 55 -9.34 -7.11 15.99
C ASN A 55 -8.27 -6.82 17.05
N SER A 56 -6.99 -7.11 16.78
CA SER A 56 -5.88 -6.78 17.70
C SER A 56 -5.74 -5.27 17.95
N LYS A 57 -6.24 -4.44 17.04
CA LYS A 57 -6.23 -2.98 17.15
C LYS A 57 -7.27 -2.44 18.14
N LYS A 58 -8.15 -3.30 18.68
CA LYS A 58 -9.18 -2.97 19.69
C LYS A 58 -10.07 -1.77 19.35
N ARG A 59 -10.28 -1.48 18.07
CA ARG A 59 -11.09 -0.33 17.61
C ARG A 59 -12.58 -0.54 17.85
N PHE A 60 -13.01 -1.81 17.82
CA PHE A 60 -14.40 -2.21 17.98
C PHE A 60 -14.48 -3.58 18.65
N ASN A 61 -15.62 -3.87 19.25
CA ASN A 61 -15.89 -5.19 19.81
C ASN A 61 -16.64 -6.04 18.78
N TYR A 62 -15.90 -6.92 18.09
CA TYR A 62 -16.46 -7.74 17.03
C TYR A 62 -16.75 -9.17 17.47
N LYS A 63 -17.91 -9.68 17.05
CA LYS A 63 -18.28 -11.09 17.17
C LYS A 63 -17.39 -12.01 16.32
N TYR A 64 -16.90 -11.52 15.19
CA TYR A 64 -16.13 -12.24 14.19
C TYR A 64 -14.67 -11.80 14.17
N ASP A 65 -13.83 -12.57 13.49
CA ASP A 65 -12.47 -12.17 13.18
C ASP A 65 -12.37 -11.47 11.85
N LEU A 66 -11.66 -10.35 11.85
CA LEU A 66 -11.40 -9.53 10.69
C LEU A 66 -9.92 -9.62 10.32
N TRP A 67 -9.68 -9.94 9.07
CA TRP A 67 -8.33 -10.09 8.53
C TRP A 67 -8.10 -9.23 7.30
N THR A 68 -6.93 -8.62 7.23
CA THR A 68 -6.39 -7.98 6.02
C THR A 68 -5.23 -8.81 5.51
N LEU A 69 -5.34 -9.32 4.28
CA LEU A 69 -4.33 -10.14 3.62
C LEU A 69 -3.75 -9.33 2.46
N GLN A 70 -2.44 -9.13 2.44
CA GLN A 70 -1.76 -8.40 1.36
C GLN A 70 -0.86 -9.33 0.54
N SER A 71 -0.99 -9.25 -0.77
CA SER A 71 -0.08 -9.94 -1.68
C SER A 71 1.35 -9.40 -1.57
N THR A 72 2.32 -10.17 -2.05
CA THR A 72 3.63 -9.62 -2.38
C THR A 72 3.53 -8.58 -3.49
N TYR A 73 4.52 -7.69 -3.61
CA TYR A 73 4.60 -6.76 -4.74
C TYR A 73 4.80 -7.46 -6.08
N LYS A 74 5.55 -8.58 -6.08
CA LYS A 74 5.73 -9.42 -7.29
C LYS A 74 4.38 -9.89 -7.82
N TYR A 75 3.54 -10.44 -6.95
CA TYR A 75 2.20 -10.89 -7.29
C TYR A 75 1.27 -9.72 -7.66
N GLY A 76 1.28 -8.65 -6.87
CA GLY A 76 0.48 -7.46 -7.10
C GLY A 76 0.77 -6.78 -8.43
N ASN A 77 2.04 -6.57 -8.77
CA ASN A 77 2.45 -5.97 -10.05
C ASN A 77 1.95 -6.76 -11.26
N LYS A 78 1.90 -8.09 -11.14
CA LYS A 78 1.44 -8.98 -12.22
C LYS A 78 -0.08 -8.92 -12.40
N PHE A 79 -0.85 -8.89 -11.30
CA PHE A 79 -2.28 -9.19 -11.36
C PHE A 79 -3.23 -8.04 -11.00
N THR A 80 -2.72 -6.91 -10.49
CA THR A 80 -3.57 -5.77 -10.09
C THR A 80 -4.35 -5.15 -11.27
N LYS A 81 -3.88 -5.30 -12.50
CA LYS A 81 -4.60 -4.81 -13.68
C LYS A 81 -5.83 -5.66 -14.02
N ASP A 82 -5.78 -6.96 -13.75
CA ASP A 82 -6.80 -7.95 -14.14
C ASP A 82 -7.74 -8.37 -12.99
N TYR A 83 -7.42 -8.06 -11.75
CA TYR A 83 -8.13 -8.60 -10.58
C TYR A 83 -9.64 -8.32 -10.60
N ARG A 84 -10.09 -7.23 -11.22
CA ARG A 84 -11.51 -6.85 -11.25
C ARG A 84 -12.36 -7.87 -11.99
N ASN A 85 -11.80 -8.50 -13.02
CA ASN A 85 -12.48 -9.53 -13.82
C ASN A 85 -12.50 -10.89 -13.12
N LYS A 86 -11.56 -11.13 -12.18
CA LYS A 86 -11.35 -12.42 -11.51
C LYS A 86 -11.28 -12.29 -9.99
N ARG A 87 -12.13 -11.43 -9.40
CA ARG A 87 -12.09 -11.11 -7.95
C ARG A 87 -12.14 -12.36 -7.07
N LYS A 88 -13.08 -13.28 -7.32
CA LYS A 88 -13.23 -14.52 -6.55
C LYS A 88 -11.97 -15.40 -6.64
N TYR A 89 -11.37 -15.51 -7.82
CA TYR A 89 -10.15 -16.27 -8.02
C TYR A 89 -8.99 -15.73 -7.16
N TYR A 90 -8.69 -14.43 -7.26
CA TYR A 90 -7.59 -13.83 -6.51
C TYR A 90 -7.86 -13.80 -5.00
N THR A 91 -9.10 -13.60 -4.56
CA THR A 91 -9.49 -13.74 -3.17
C THR A 91 -9.16 -15.14 -2.65
N ASN A 92 -9.57 -16.17 -3.38
CA ASN A 92 -9.33 -17.56 -2.99
C ASN A 92 -7.83 -17.91 -2.96
N GLN A 93 -7.02 -17.36 -3.89
CA GLN A 93 -5.57 -17.59 -3.89
C GLN A 93 -4.92 -17.05 -2.59
N LEU A 94 -5.25 -15.81 -2.18
CA LEU A 94 -4.68 -15.23 -0.97
C LEU A 94 -5.18 -15.95 0.29
N VAL A 95 -6.47 -16.29 0.34
CA VAL A 95 -7.05 -17.03 1.49
C VAL A 95 -6.44 -18.41 1.64
N LYS A 96 -6.36 -19.21 0.56
CA LYS A 96 -5.74 -20.54 0.60
C LYS A 96 -4.27 -20.46 1.04
N LYS A 97 -3.54 -19.45 0.57
CA LYS A 97 -2.15 -19.21 1.01
C LYS A 97 -2.09 -18.86 2.49
N PHE A 98 -2.97 -18.00 2.97
CA PHE A 98 -3.06 -17.65 4.38
C PHE A 98 -3.29 -18.89 5.25
N GLU A 99 -4.28 -19.73 4.93
CA GLU A 99 -4.54 -20.98 5.65
C GLU A 99 -3.33 -21.92 5.64
N LYS A 100 -2.70 -22.08 4.45
CA LYS A 100 -1.52 -22.96 4.31
C LYS A 100 -0.35 -22.50 5.17
N LEU A 101 -0.05 -21.20 5.18
CA LEU A 101 1.13 -20.63 5.85
C LEU A 101 0.93 -20.48 7.36
N THR A 102 -0.27 -20.14 7.81
CA THR A 102 -0.58 -19.97 9.24
C THR A 102 -1.05 -21.24 9.93
N LYS A 103 -1.46 -22.26 9.15
CA LYS A 103 -2.15 -23.47 9.63
C LYS A 103 -3.52 -23.20 10.27
N LEU A 104 -4.01 -21.97 10.19
CA LEU A 104 -5.36 -21.62 10.62
C LEU A 104 -6.39 -22.18 9.63
N LYS A 105 -7.43 -22.84 10.13
CA LYS A 105 -8.51 -23.40 9.30
C LYS A 105 -9.72 -22.47 9.34
N ILE A 106 -10.03 -21.86 8.21
CA ILE A 106 -11.22 -21.02 8.06
C ILE A 106 -12.42 -21.90 7.71
N LYS A 107 -13.33 -22.09 8.67
CA LYS A 107 -14.56 -22.87 8.45
C LYS A 107 -15.54 -22.10 7.56
N LYS A 108 -15.71 -20.82 7.81
CA LYS A 108 -16.66 -19.96 7.09
C LYS A 108 -16.11 -18.55 6.89
N ILE A 109 -16.29 -18.05 5.68
CA ILE A 109 -16.08 -16.63 5.34
C ILE A 109 -17.44 -15.99 5.23
N HIS A 110 -17.76 -15.06 6.14
CA HIS A 110 -19.03 -14.33 6.16
C HIS A 110 -19.06 -13.21 5.14
N HIS A 111 -17.90 -12.57 4.92
CA HIS A 111 -17.74 -11.51 3.94
C HIS A 111 -16.30 -11.49 3.41
N SER A 112 -16.17 -11.11 2.15
CA SER A 112 -14.85 -10.87 1.56
C SER A 112 -14.88 -9.72 0.57
N ARG A 113 -13.82 -8.92 0.56
CA ARG A 113 -13.61 -7.86 -0.42
C ARG A 113 -12.16 -7.84 -0.85
N ILE A 114 -11.92 -7.70 -2.15
CA ILE A 114 -10.58 -7.52 -2.72
C ILE A 114 -10.45 -6.14 -3.31
N HIS A 115 -9.30 -5.50 -3.08
CA HIS A 115 -8.92 -4.24 -3.67
C HIS A 115 -7.51 -4.32 -4.26
N GLY A 116 -7.31 -3.70 -5.42
CA GLY A 116 -6.00 -3.59 -6.07
C GLY A 116 -5.45 -2.18 -5.92
N TRP A 117 -4.31 -2.06 -5.25
CA TRP A 117 -3.57 -0.82 -5.06
C TRP A 117 -2.50 -0.71 -6.14
N MET A 118 -2.73 0.12 -7.16
CA MET A 118 -1.78 0.31 -8.27
C MET A 118 -0.49 1.02 -7.85
N TYR A 119 -0.57 1.85 -6.82
CA TYR A 119 0.52 2.67 -6.30
C TYR A 119 0.62 2.44 -4.78
N SER A 120 0.94 1.22 -4.40
CA SER A 120 0.93 0.77 -3.01
C SER A 120 2.21 1.12 -2.27
N SER A 121 3.34 1.03 -2.95
CA SER A 121 4.64 1.27 -2.35
C SER A 121 5.60 1.89 -3.35
N ASN A 122 6.48 2.75 -2.86
CA ASN A 122 7.54 3.34 -3.65
C ASN A 122 8.83 2.52 -3.48
N SER A 123 9.18 1.72 -4.49
CA SER A 123 10.41 0.93 -4.48
C SER A 123 11.65 1.68 -4.94
N LYS A 124 11.48 2.87 -5.54
CA LYS A 124 12.57 3.76 -5.94
C LYS A 124 12.18 5.21 -5.67
N PRO A 125 12.53 5.75 -4.47
CA PRO A 125 12.24 7.12 -4.12
C PRO A 125 13.04 8.10 -4.98
N LEU A 126 12.59 9.35 -5.00
CA LEU A 126 13.34 10.45 -5.58
C LEU A 126 14.51 10.82 -4.65
N LYS A 127 15.58 11.41 -5.21
CA LYS A 127 16.77 11.80 -4.43
C LYS A 127 16.63 13.13 -3.66
N GLN A 128 15.41 13.65 -3.55
CA GLN A 128 15.08 14.92 -2.91
C GLN A 128 13.81 14.78 -2.09
N LEU A 129 13.62 15.59 -1.05
CA LEU A 129 12.47 15.47 -0.15
C LEU A 129 11.20 16.13 -0.71
N SER A 130 11.33 17.27 -1.43
CA SER A 130 10.21 17.95 -2.08
C SER A 130 10.66 18.76 -3.29
N LEU A 131 9.69 19.28 -4.05
CA LEU A 131 9.88 20.22 -5.13
C LEU A 131 9.17 21.53 -4.85
N TRP A 132 9.84 22.65 -5.04
CA TRP A 132 9.27 23.99 -4.99
C TRP A 132 9.67 24.79 -6.21
N ASN A 133 8.70 25.26 -6.96
CA ASN A 133 8.89 26.23 -8.05
C ASN A 133 8.36 27.59 -7.59
N LYS A 134 9.29 28.49 -7.23
CA LYS A 134 8.97 29.81 -6.67
C LYS A 134 8.21 30.71 -7.66
N SER A 135 8.58 30.69 -8.94
CA SER A 135 7.93 31.54 -9.97
C SER A 135 6.49 31.12 -10.25
N LEU A 136 6.22 29.84 -10.23
CA LEU A 136 4.89 29.28 -10.44
C LEU A 136 4.09 29.13 -9.14
N LYS A 137 4.71 29.39 -7.98
CA LYS A 137 4.15 29.13 -6.64
C LYS A 137 3.58 27.71 -6.52
N LEU A 138 4.27 26.74 -7.14
CA LEU A 138 3.86 25.33 -7.19
C LEU A 138 4.83 24.46 -6.41
N GLY A 139 4.27 23.72 -5.42
CA GLY A 139 5.01 22.75 -4.61
C GLY A 139 4.52 21.32 -4.82
N LEU A 140 5.43 20.35 -4.72
CA LEU A 140 5.12 18.91 -4.68
C LEU A 140 5.80 18.27 -3.48
N CYS A 141 5.03 17.51 -2.71
CA CYS A 141 5.51 16.67 -1.62
C CYS A 141 4.76 15.34 -1.59
N GLY A 142 5.28 14.39 -0.83
CA GLY A 142 4.68 13.07 -0.63
C GLY A 142 5.72 12.00 -0.31
N ASP A 143 5.27 10.84 0.12
CA ASP A 143 6.12 9.69 0.47
C ASP A 143 7.00 9.21 -0.69
N TYR A 144 6.55 9.40 -1.94
CA TYR A 144 7.31 9.04 -3.14
C TYR A 144 8.63 9.81 -3.31
N PHE A 145 8.87 10.85 -2.55
CA PHE A 145 10.17 11.53 -2.46
C PHE A 145 11.15 10.76 -1.56
N GLY A 146 10.73 10.43 -0.34
CA GLY A 146 11.62 9.84 0.67
C GLY A 146 11.58 8.32 0.78
N GLY A 147 10.51 7.67 0.29
CA GLY A 147 10.31 6.21 0.37
C GLY A 147 8.95 5.80 0.95
N PRO A 148 8.69 4.50 1.07
CA PRO A 148 7.35 3.95 1.32
C PRO A 148 6.94 3.95 2.80
N ARG A 149 7.31 4.96 3.57
CA ARG A 149 6.96 5.10 4.99
C ARG A 149 6.13 6.35 5.22
N LEU A 150 5.24 6.31 6.19
CA LEU A 150 4.38 7.45 6.57
C LEU A 150 5.22 8.68 6.95
N GLU A 151 6.31 8.46 7.68
CA GLU A 151 7.24 9.50 8.12
C GLU A 151 7.86 10.26 6.94
N ASN A 152 8.11 9.57 5.83
CA ASN A 152 8.64 10.20 4.62
C ASN A 152 7.65 11.20 3.99
N GLY A 153 6.35 10.92 4.09
CA GLY A 153 5.31 11.87 3.68
C GLY A 153 5.35 13.14 4.52
N TRP A 154 5.49 12.98 5.85
CA TRP A 154 5.63 14.11 6.77
C TRP A 154 6.92 14.91 6.53
N GLN A 155 8.07 14.23 6.43
CA GLN A 155 9.35 14.88 6.15
C GLN A 155 9.33 15.65 4.83
N SER A 156 8.72 15.08 3.80
CA SER A 156 8.54 15.71 2.51
C SER A 156 7.70 16.99 2.59
N ALA A 157 6.61 16.96 3.34
CA ALA A 157 5.75 18.13 3.54
C ALA A 157 6.46 19.22 4.37
N HIS A 158 7.22 18.82 5.40
CA HIS A 158 8.01 19.73 6.23
C HIS A 158 9.11 20.43 5.41
N ASP A 159 9.84 19.67 4.57
CA ASP A 159 10.85 20.23 3.67
C ASP A 159 10.23 21.24 2.68
N LEU A 160 9.07 20.92 2.10
CA LEU A 160 8.35 21.86 1.22
C LEU A 160 7.94 23.13 1.95
N HIS A 161 7.42 23.01 3.16
CA HIS A 161 7.05 24.17 3.99
C HIS A 161 8.26 25.08 4.23
N ASN A 162 9.44 24.51 4.57
CA ASN A 162 10.67 25.27 4.78
C ASN A 162 11.13 26.00 3.52
N LYS A 163 11.05 25.36 2.35
CA LYS A 163 11.36 25.98 1.05
C LYS A 163 10.42 27.15 0.73
N ILE A 164 9.16 27.03 1.05
CA ILE A 164 8.17 28.11 0.84
C ILE A 164 8.45 29.27 1.77
N ARG A 165 8.65 28.99 3.08
CA ARG A 165 8.72 30.01 4.11
C ARG A 165 10.08 30.69 4.19
N TYR A 166 11.16 29.95 4.02
CA TYR A 166 12.52 30.44 4.29
C TYR A 166 13.42 30.46 3.04
N GLY A 167 12.94 29.99 1.89
CA GLY A 167 13.71 29.96 0.65
C GLY A 167 14.89 28.99 0.65
N LYS A 168 14.92 28.03 1.61
CA LYS A 168 16.02 27.07 1.80
C LYS A 168 15.76 25.77 1.02
#